data_8447777e564f50e5b54f91272c53dce2
#
_entry.id   8447777e564f50e5b54f91272c53dce2
#
_cell.length_a   1.000
_cell.length_b   1.000
_cell.length_c   1.000
_cell.angle_alpha   90.00
_cell.angle_beta   90.00
_cell.angle_gamma   90.00
#
_symmetry.space_group_name_H-M   'P 1'
#
loop_
_entity.id
_entity.type
_entity.pdbx_description
1 polymer ?
#
loop_
_entity_poly.entity_id
_entity_poly.type
_entity_poly.pdbx_seq_one_letter_code
_entity_poly.pdbx_strand_id
1 'polypeptide(L)'
;MRISDQQLLEESKTSSGYFAKSNIPFDRIGSGPKPLVVFQGLMFENKPGIFLGMTKNMYKYLLKEYTLFVVLRRPGLPKGYTLRDMSNDYAQMIRDEFGGAVDIIGLSTGGSILLYFVADHPDLVRKAVIHSSAHSLSQEARELQMAVAQMAQEGRWAKAYALLFGFMQPKGGWKRLIMNPLLWLGSVIISFINTPDDPSDLVVTVMAEDQHHFQNELHRIQIPVLVVAGSQDPFYSEELFQQTAEGIPGAKIILYPRMGHPAQGKQFQEDVLAFLKAPL
;
A
#
# COMPACT_ATOMS: atom_id res chain seq x y z
N MET A 1 7.26 -17.76 26.02
CA MET A 1 8.00 -18.61 25.08
C MET A 1 9.08 -17.74 24.48
N ARG A 2 10.36 -17.98 24.77
CA ARG A 2 11.47 -17.19 24.18
C ARG A 2 11.64 -17.64 22.73
N ILE A 3 11.57 -16.68 21.82
CA ILE A 3 11.88 -16.91 20.41
C ILE A 3 13.36 -17.30 20.35
N SER A 4 13.69 -18.39 19.65
CA SER A 4 15.09 -18.82 19.51
C SER A 4 15.87 -17.79 18.68
N ASP A 5 17.17 -17.62 18.96
CA ASP A 5 18.03 -16.68 18.21
C ASP A 5 18.04 -16.99 16.71
N GLN A 6 17.81 -18.22 16.32
CA GLN A 6 17.69 -18.66 14.94
C GLN A 6 16.39 -18.15 14.27
N GLN A 7 15.26 -18.11 15.01
CA GLN A 7 14.02 -17.50 14.52
C GLN A 7 14.15 -15.98 14.35
N LEU A 8 14.82 -15.32 15.29
CA LEU A 8 15.13 -13.88 15.18
C LEU A 8 16.03 -13.56 13.98
N LEU A 9 17.01 -14.42 13.68
CA LEU A 9 17.90 -14.28 12.53
C LEU A 9 17.15 -14.50 11.20
N GLU A 10 16.21 -15.45 11.12
CA GLU A 10 15.42 -15.70 9.93
C GLU A 10 14.38 -14.59 9.68
N GLU A 11 13.73 -14.11 10.73
CA GLU A 11 12.82 -12.95 10.65
C GLU A 11 13.56 -11.64 10.30
N SER A 12 14.85 -11.58 10.49
CA SER A 12 15.70 -10.42 10.16
C SER A 12 16.23 -10.41 8.73
N LYS A 13 16.12 -11.52 7.98
CA LYS A 13 16.59 -11.58 6.59
C LYS A 13 15.82 -10.60 5.71
N THR A 14 16.51 -9.59 5.22
CA THR A 14 15.97 -8.61 4.27
C THR A 14 16.89 -8.50 3.09
N SER A 15 16.33 -8.33 1.90
CA SER A 15 17.07 -7.96 0.70
C SER A 15 16.21 -7.04 -0.15
N SER A 16 16.85 -6.12 -0.84
CA SER A 16 16.19 -5.16 -1.72
C SER A 16 16.82 -5.23 -3.10
N GLY A 17 16.02 -5.04 -4.15
CA GLY A 17 16.51 -5.13 -5.52
C GLY A 17 15.41 -4.90 -6.55
N TYR A 18 15.70 -5.31 -7.76
CA TYR A 18 14.75 -5.27 -8.88
C TYR A 18 14.58 -6.68 -9.44
N PHE A 19 13.35 -7.06 -9.76
CA PHE A 19 13.10 -8.30 -10.50
C PHE A 19 13.70 -8.20 -11.90
N ALA A 20 14.50 -9.19 -12.27
CA ALA A 20 15.33 -9.12 -13.47
C ALA A 20 14.55 -8.95 -14.77
N LYS A 21 13.36 -9.55 -14.88
CA LYS A 21 12.54 -9.50 -16.08
C LYS A 21 11.65 -8.26 -16.16
N SER A 22 11.01 -7.90 -15.05
CA SER A 22 10.01 -6.82 -15.00
C SER A 22 10.58 -5.46 -14.65
N ASN A 23 11.81 -5.41 -14.10
CA ASN A 23 12.43 -4.21 -13.51
C ASN A 23 11.55 -3.56 -12.39
N ILE A 24 10.68 -4.36 -11.76
CA ILE A 24 9.88 -3.90 -10.63
C ILE A 24 10.75 -3.94 -9.39
N PRO A 25 10.84 -2.83 -8.63
CA PRO A 25 11.58 -2.79 -7.38
C PRO A 25 10.85 -3.57 -6.30
N PHE A 26 11.62 -4.31 -5.49
CA PHE A 26 11.07 -5.05 -4.37
C PHE A 26 11.95 -5.00 -3.12
N ASP A 27 11.30 -5.16 -1.98
CA ASP A 27 11.91 -5.49 -0.71
C ASP A 27 11.41 -6.87 -0.27
N ARG A 28 12.33 -7.82 -0.10
CA ARG A 28 12.05 -9.13 0.46
C ARG A 28 12.29 -9.10 1.96
N ILE A 29 11.32 -9.55 2.76
CA ILE A 29 11.38 -9.55 4.23
C ILE A 29 11.03 -10.93 4.76
N GLY A 30 11.91 -11.50 5.57
CA GLY A 30 11.71 -12.81 6.20
C GLY A 30 12.03 -13.99 5.30
N SER A 31 11.70 -15.20 5.80
CA SER A 31 11.95 -16.48 5.14
C SER A 31 10.86 -17.52 5.41
N GLY A 32 9.63 -17.05 5.69
CA GLY A 32 8.47 -17.93 5.86
C GLY A 32 8.17 -18.77 4.61
N PRO A 33 7.45 -19.89 4.75
CA PRO A 33 7.33 -20.91 3.69
C PRO A 33 6.47 -20.48 2.50
N LYS A 34 5.65 -19.45 2.62
CA LYS A 34 4.73 -18.99 1.57
C LYS A 34 5.07 -17.59 1.10
N PRO A 35 5.04 -17.28 -0.20
CA PRO A 35 5.14 -15.92 -0.68
C PRO A 35 3.84 -15.15 -0.40
N LEU A 36 3.98 -13.89 0.04
CA LEU A 36 2.94 -12.90 0.12
C LEU A 36 3.44 -11.62 -0.52
N VAL A 37 2.70 -11.10 -1.47
CA VAL A 37 3.07 -9.86 -2.18
C VAL A 37 2.33 -8.69 -1.57
N VAL A 38 3.04 -7.60 -1.27
CA VAL A 38 2.45 -6.35 -0.78
C VAL A 38 2.61 -5.30 -1.85
N PHE A 39 1.50 -4.86 -2.44
CA PHE A 39 1.47 -3.70 -3.34
C PHE A 39 1.55 -2.43 -2.49
N GLN A 40 2.65 -1.72 -2.61
CA GLN A 40 2.96 -0.56 -1.77
C GLN A 40 2.10 0.66 -2.12
N GLY A 41 1.77 1.47 -1.11
CA GLY A 41 1.05 2.73 -1.25
C GLY A 41 1.77 3.77 -2.09
N LEU A 42 1.27 5.01 -2.09
CA LEU A 42 1.90 6.11 -2.82
C LEU A 42 3.33 6.35 -2.32
N MET A 43 4.26 6.39 -3.24
CA MET A 43 5.68 6.64 -2.99
C MET A 43 6.15 7.84 -3.80
N PHE A 44 7.06 8.62 -3.23
CA PHE A 44 7.68 9.74 -3.94
C PHE A 44 8.69 9.24 -4.98
N GLU A 45 9.30 8.09 -4.73
CA GLU A 45 10.22 7.43 -5.65
C GLU A 45 9.97 5.91 -5.63
N ASN A 46 9.98 5.29 -6.81
CA ASN A 46 9.84 3.84 -6.98
C ASN A 46 11.22 3.15 -6.90
N LYS A 47 11.82 3.17 -5.69
CA LYS A 47 13.15 2.62 -5.41
C LYS A 47 13.09 1.66 -4.23
N PRO A 48 13.77 0.51 -4.28
CA PRO A 48 13.77 -0.45 -3.19
C PRO A 48 14.49 0.08 -1.96
N GLY A 49 14.10 -0.39 -0.77
CA GLY A 49 14.69 0.00 0.51
C GLY A 49 14.08 1.24 1.16
N ILE A 50 13.34 2.06 0.41
CA ILE A 50 12.65 3.23 0.96
C ILE A 50 11.50 2.75 1.86
N PHE A 51 11.47 3.21 3.12
CA PHE A 51 10.50 2.80 4.14
C PHE A 51 10.45 1.31 4.49
N LEU A 52 11.50 0.53 4.12
CA LEU A 52 11.60 -0.90 4.45
C LEU A 52 11.36 -1.16 5.94
N GLY A 53 11.95 -0.38 6.83
CA GLY A 53 11.77 -0.50 8.28
C GLY A 53 10.31 -0.30 8.72
N MET A 54 9.61 0.66 8.13
CA MET A 54 8.21 0.93 8.42
C MET A 54 7.32 -0.22 7.96
N THR A 55 7.49 -0.68 6.73
CA THR A 55 6.71 -1.79 6.15
C THR A 55 6.98 -3.10 6.90
N LYS A 56 8.25 -3.38 7.23
CA LYS A 56 8.62 -4.52 8.07
C LYS A 56 7.92 -4.47 9.42
N ASN A 57 7.92 -3.32 10.10
CA ASN A 57 7.25 -3.19 11.40
C ASN A 57 5.72 -3.37 11.29
N MET A 58 5.11 -2.89 10.22
CA MET A 58 3.68 -3.01 9.96
C MET A 58 3.24 -4.47 9.78
N TYR A 59 4.02 -5.28 9.04
CA TYR A 59 3.64 -6.64 8.65
C TYR A 59 4.50 -7.75 9.28
N LYS A 60 5.37 -7.45 10.26
CA LYS A 60 6.23 -8.46 10.93
C LYS A 60 5.49 -9.65 11.52
N TYR A 61 4.22 -9.48 11.89
CA TYR A 61 3.38 -10.57 12.42
C TYR A 61 3.10 -11.67 11.41
N LEU A 62 3.31 -11.42 10.11
CA LEU A 62 3.14 -12.40 9.04
C LEU A 62 4.40 -13.24 8.77
N LEU A 63 5.59 -12.83 9.25
CA LEU A 63 6.88 -13.39 8.86
C LEU A 63 7.09 -14.85 9.25
N LYS A 64 6.33 -15.34 10.24
CA LYS A 64 6.35 -16.77 10.61
C LYS A 64 5.73 -17.66 9.52
N GLU A 65 4.71 -17.17 8.83
CA GLU A 65 3.94 -17.90 7.83
C GLU A 65 4.37 -17.55 6.39
N TYR A 66 4.92 -16.35 6.21
CA TYR A 66 5.17 -15.76 4.90
C TYR A 66 6.57 -15.17 4.76
N THR A 67 7.11 -15.28 3.56
CA THR A 67 8.12 -14.36 3.03
C THR A 67 7.38 -13.23 2.32
N LEU A 68 7.58 -11.99 2.77
CA LEU A 68 6.93 -10.82 2.17
C LEU A 68 7.78 -10.30 0.99
N PHE A 69 7.10 -9.98 -0.09
CA PHE A 69 7.67 -9.24 -1.23
C PHE A 69 6.90 -7.92 -1.37
N VAL A 70 7.48 -6.86 -0.83
CA VAL A 70 6.90 -5.52 -0.93
C VAL A 70 7.32 -4.94 -2.27
N VAL A 71 6.37 -4.76 -3.18
CA VAL A 71 6.64 -4.31 -4.54
C VAL A 71 6.17 -2.88 -4.74
N LEU A 72 6.99 -2.11 -5.46
CA LEU A 72 6.66 -0.76 -5.89
C LEU A 72 6.30 -0.78 -7.37
N ARG A 73 5.83 0.35 -7.89
CA ARG A 73 5.63 0.51 -9.34
C ARG A 73 6.97 0.49 -10.06
N ARG A 74 6.99 0.04 -11.30
CA ARG A 74 8.22 0.11 -12.09
C ARG A 74 8.66 1.57 -12.25
N PRO A 75 9.96 1.86 -12.26
CA PRO A 75 10.47 3.20 -12.57
C PRO A 75 10.20 3.62 -14.03
N GLY A 76 10.01 4.91 -14.26
CA GLY A 76 9.81 5.47 -15.59
C GLY A 76 8.40 5.20 -16.15
N LEU A 77 7.36 5.47 -15.36
CA LEU A 77 5.97 5.33 -15.80
C LEU A 77 5.65 6.27 -16.97
N PRO A 78 5.09 5.75 -18.09
CA PRO A 78 4.67 6.59 -19.19
C PRO A 78 3.58 7.59 -18.79
N LYS A 79 3.58 8.77 -19.40
CA LYS A 79 2.47 9.73 -19.20
C LYS A 79 1.13 9.08 -19.59
N GLY A 80 0.13 9.23 -18.72
CA GLY A 80 -1.20 8.66 -18.92
C GLY A 80 -1.30 7.17 -18.54
N TYR A 81 -0.25 6.60 -17.93
CA TYR A 81 -0.27 5.24 -17.41
C TYR A 81 -1.30 5.10 -16.30
N THR A 82 -2.21 4.14 -16.42
CA THR A 82 -3.34 3.96 -15.52
C THR A 82 -3.01 2.99 -14.38
N LEU A 83 -3.87 2.94 -13.34
CA LEU A 83 -3.75 1.91 -12.31
C LEU A 83 -3.94 0.49 -12.88
N ARG A 84 -4.74 0.34 -13.95
CA ARG A 84 -4.90 -0.94 -14.66
C ARG A 84 -3.62 -1.35 -15.39
N ASP A 85 -2.91 -0.42 -16.00
CA ASP A 85 -1.60 -0.70 -16.61
C ASP A 85 -0.58 -1.13 -15.54
N MET A 86 -0.55 -0.45 -14.38
CA MET A 86 0.30 -0.84 -13.24
C MET A 86 -0.08 -2.23 -12.71
N SER A 87 -1.37 -2.57 -12.70
CA SER A 87 -1.84 -3.91 -12.31
C SER A 87 -1.37 -5.00 -13.30
N ASN A 88 -1.34 -4.70 -14.59
CA ASN A 88 -0.83 -5.59 -15.62
C ASN A 88 0.69 -5.82 -15.49
N ASP A 89 1.45 -4.79 -15.13
CA ASP A 89 2.88 -4.95 -14.81
C ASP A 89 3.07 -5.92 -13.64
N TYR A 90 2.27 -5.81 -12.58
CA TYR A 90 2.31 -6.72 -11.44
C TYR A 90 1.88 -8.14 -11.81
N ALA A 91 0.89 -8.29 -12.71
CA ALA A 91 0.46 -9.61 -13.17
C ALA A 91 1.59 -10.32 -13.93
N GLN A 92 2.29 -9.60 -14.80
CA GLN A 92 3.44 -10.16 -15.49
C GLN A 92 4.55 -10.53 -14.51
N MET A 93 4.86 -9.68 -13.54
CA MET A 93 5.84 -9.95 -12.50
C MET A 93 5.47 -11.21 -11.70
N ILE A 94 4.20 -11.36 -11.26
CA ILE A 94 3.79 -12.55 -10.50
C ILE A 94 3.92 -13.82 -11.31
N ARG A 95 3.58 -13.81 -12.60
CA ARG A 95 3.79 -14.97 -13.49
C ARG A 95 5.25 -15.35 -13.63
N ASP A 96 6.11 -14.34 -13.75
CA ASP A 96 7.55 -14.56 -13.99
C ASP A 96 8.30 -15.04 -12.75
N GLU A 97 7.91 -14.55 -11.55
CA GLU A 97 8.69 -14.74 -10.33
C GLU A 97 8.12 -15.79 -9.38
N PHE A 98 6.79 -15.99 -9.38
CA PHE A 98 6.14 -16.90 -8.41
C PHE A 98 5.53 -18.14 -9.06
N GLY A 99 5.33 -18.15 -10.36
CA GLY A 99 4.85 -19.31 -11.12
C GLY A 99 3.44 -19.77 -10.80
N GLY A 100 2.67 -19.03 -10.02
CA GLY A 100 1.31 -19.36 -9.62
C GLY A 100 0.66 -18.31 -8.70
N ALA A 101 -0.56 -18.62 -8.25
CA ALA A 101 -1.32 -17.71 -7.39
C ALA A 101 -0.65 -17.46 -6.04
N VAL A 102 -0.67 -16.21 -5.58
CA VAL A 102 -0.11 -15.75 -4.30
C VAL A 102 -1.18 -15.09 -3.44
N ASP A 103 -0.92 -14.91 -2.15
CA ASP A 103 -1.70 -14.03 -1.30
C ASP A 103 -1.20 -12.59 -1.47
N ILE A 104 -2.12 -11.63 -1.53
CA ILE A 104 -1.75 -10.23 -1.83
C ILE A 104 -2.37 -9.29 -0.79
N ILE A 105 -1.59 -8.30 -0.34
CA ILE A 105 -2.07 -7.14 0.41
C ILE A 105 -1.84 -5.90 -0.45
N GLY A 106 -2.89 -5.12 -0.71
CA GLY A 106 -2.77 -3.80 -1.34
C GLY A 106 -2.92 -2.71 -0.29
N LEU A 107 -1.85 -1.94 -0.05
CA LEU A 107 -1.84 -0.84 0.91
C LEU A 107 -2.14 0.48 0.20
N SER A 108 -3.19 1.21 0.64
CA SER A 108 -3.50 2.56 0.12
C SER A 108 -3.58 2.54 -1.42
N THR A 109 -2.84 3.37 -2.16
CA THR A 109 -2.72 3.32 -3.63
C THR A 109 -2.47 1.91 -4.17
N GLY A 110 -1.68 1.09 -3.44
CA GLY A 110 -1.49 -0.32 -3.79
C GLY A 110 -2.79 -1.13 -3.71
N GLY A 111 -3.73 -0.75 -2.85
CA GLY A 111 -5.08 -1.32 -2.79
C GLY A 111 -5.95 -0.89 -3.96
N SER A 112 -5.83 0.36 -4.41
CA SER A 112 -6.47 0.84 -5.63
C SER A 112 -6.00 0.04 -6.86
N ILE A 113 -4.69 -0.22 -6.98
CA ILE A 113 -4.14 -1.09 -8.04
C ILE A 113 -4.63 -2.53 -7.87
N LEU A 114 -4.72 -3.04 -6.62
CA LEU A 114 -5.16 -4.41 -6.34
C LEU A 114 -6.60 -4.66 -6.80
N LEU A 115 -7.50 -3.68 -6.73
CA LEU A 115 -8.86 -3.83 -7.24
C LEU A 115 -8.90 -4.19 -8.73
N TYR A 116 -8.12 -3.48 -9.57
CA TYR A 116 -7.96 -3.84 -10.99
C TYR A 116 -7.32 -5.21 -11.14
N PHE A 117 -6.30 -5.49 -10.33
CA PHE A 117 -5.55 -6.74 -10.39
C PHE A 117 -6.44 -7.96 -10.15
N VAL A 118 -7.23 -7.96 -9.08
CA VAL A 118 -8.06 -9.11 -8.70
C VAL A 118 -9.27 -9.31 -9.63
N ALA A 119 -9.71 -8.25 -10.32
CA ALA A 119 -10.77 -8.35 -11.32
C ALA A 119 -10.28 -8.88 -12.67
N ASP A 120 -9.06 -8.51 -13.07
CA ASP A 120 -8.51 -8.83 -14.39
C ASP A 120 -7.61 -10.09 -14.38
N HIS A 121 -7.02 -10.44 -13.22
CA HIS A 121 -6.08 -11.56 -13.04
C HIS A 121 -6.42 -12.46 -11.83
N PRO A 122 -7.66 -12.95 -11.69
CA PRO A 122 -8.08 -13.75 -10.52
C PRO A 122 -7.30 -15.06 -10.40
N ASP A 123 -6.77 -15.58 -11.51
CA ASP A 123 -5.93 -16.78 -11.56
C ASP A 123 -4.60 -16.65 -10.83
N LEU A 124 -4.15 -15.44 -10.56
CA LEU A 124 -2.89 -15.14 -9.87
C LEU A 124 -3.06 -14.86 -8.37
N VAL A 125 -4.29 -14.94 -7.84
CA VAL A 125 -4.59 -14.55 -6.46
C VAL A 125 -5.32 -15.66 -5.72
N ARG A 126 -4.78 -16.08 -4.56
CA ARG A 126 -5.51 -16.95 -3.63
C ARG A 126 -6.44 -16.14 -2.74
N LYS A 127 -5.93 -15.09 -2.10
CA LYS A 127 -6.65 -14.18 -1.23
C LYS A 127 -6.12 -12.78 -1.35
N ALA A 128 -6.99 -11.80 -1.24
CA ALA A 128 -6.62 -10.39 -1.28
C ALA A 128 -7.04 -9.66 0.00
N VAL A 129 -6.15 -8.82 0.52
CA VAL A 129 -6.45 -7.87 1.60
C VAL A 129 -6.35 -6.46 1.04
N ILE A 130 -7.45 -5.74 1.02
CA ILE A 130 -7.51 -4.31 0.69
C ILE A 130 -7.30 -3.55 1.99
N HIS A 131 -6.10 -3.00 2.18
CA HIS A 131 -5.68 -2.35 3.42
C HIS A 131 -5.70 -0.82 3.26
N SER A 132 -6.66 -0.19 3.95
CA SER A 132 -6.86 1.27 3.91
C SER A 132 -6.93 1.81 2.48
N SER A 133 -7.81 1.20 1.67
CA SER A 133 -8.09 1.59 0.29
C SER A 133 -9.53 1.24 -0.07
N ALA A 134 -10.08 1.91 -1.08
CA ALA A 134 -11.46 1.73 -1.54
C ALA A 134 -11.55 1.91 -3.06
N HIS A 135 -12.76 1.74 -3.62
CA HIS A 135 -13.03 1.87 -5.05
C HIS A 135 -12.81 3.28 -5.63
N SER A 136 -12.62 4.27 -4.77
CA SER A 136 -12.23 5.64 -5.13
C SER A 136 -11.69 6.38 -3.91
N LEU A 137 -10.93 7.46 -4.12
CA LEU A 137 -10.53 8.41 -3.08
C LEU A 137 -11.67 9.36 -2.70
N SER A 138 -11.63 9.93 -1.50
CA SER A 138 -12.43 11.10 -1.15
C SER A 138 -12.00 12.33 -1.98
N GLN A 139 -12.89 13.30 -2.14
CA GLN A 139 -12.57 14.54 -2.87
C GLN A 139 -11.39 15.28 -2.22
N GLU A 140 -11.38 15.39 -0.88
CA GLU A 140 -10.28 16.03 -0.14
C GLU A 140 -8.93 15.34 -0.38
N ALA A 141 -8.92 13.99 -0.45
CA ALA A 141 -7.71 13.23 -0.71
C ALA A 141 -7.19 13.41 -2.14
N ARG A 142 -8.07 13.50 -3.13
CA ARG A 142 -7.69 13.82 -4.53
C ARG A 142 -7.03 15.18 -4.63
N GLU A 143 -7.65 16.21 -4.07
CA GLU A 143 -7.13 17.57 -4.05
C GLU A 143 -5.76 17.64 -3.35
N LEU A 144 -5.62 16.91 -2.24
CA LEU A 144 -4.35 16.79 -1.52
C LEU A 144 -3.27 16.15 -2.38
N GLN A 145 -3.54 15.01 -2.98
CA GLN A 145 -2.55 14.29 -3.80
C GLN A 145 -2.14 15.11 -5.02
N MET A 146 -3.08 15.80 -5.66
CA MET A 146 -2.76 16.72 -6.75
C MET A 146 -1.86 17.88 -6.31
N ALA A 147 -2.11 18.45 -5.13
CA ALA A 147 -1.24 19.49 -4.56
C ALA A 147 0.16 18.94 -4.21
N VAL A 148 0.25 17.70 -3.70
CA VAL A 148 1.54 17.02 -3.46
C VAL A 148 2.32 16.83 -4.76
N ALA A 149 1.67 16.35 -5.81
CA ALA A 149 2.28 16.15 -7.13
C ALA A 149 2.77 17.48 -7.72
N GLN A 150 1.96 18.54 -7.62
CA GLN A 150 2.37 19.87 -8.06
C GLN A 150 3.59 20.39 -7.30
N MET A 151 3.61 20.27 -5.97
CA MET A 151 4.77 20.68 -5.16
C MET A 151 6.03 19.90 -5.52
N ALA A 152 5.91 18.61 -5.83
CA ALA A 152 7.01 17.78 -6.28
C ALA A 152 7.56 18.24 -7.65
N GLN A 153 6.67 18.58 -8.61
CA GLN A 153 7.06 19.15 -9.92
C GLN A 153 7.78 20.47 -9.78
N GLU A 154 7.42 21.28 -8.79
CA GLU A 154 8.07 22.55 -8.47
C GLU A 154 9.39 22.38 -7.68
N GLY A 155 9.83 21.15 -7.41
CA GLY A 155 11.00 20.86 -6.58
C GLY A 155 10.82 21.19 -5.10
N ARG A 156 9.59 21.41 -4.63
CA ARG A 156 9.26 21.81 -3.24
C ARG A 156 9.04 20.58 -2.35
N TRP A 157 10.00 19.66 -2.36
CA TRP A 157 9.90 18.33 -1.75
C TRP A 157 9.55 18.35 -0.27
N ALA A 158 10.21 19.20 0.54
CA ALA A 158 9.90 19.30 1.97
C ALA A 158 8.43 19.67 2.21
N LYS A 159 7.84 20.52 1.37
CA LYS A 159 6.42 20.90 1.46
C LYS A 159 5.52 19.74 1.02
N ALA A 160 5.89 19.03 -0.04
CA ALA A 160 5.15 17.85 -0.51
C ALA A 160 5.08 16.76 0.57
N TYR A 161 6.22 16.43 1.20
CA TYR A 161 6.26 15.50 2.33
C TYR A 161 5.44 15.99 3.52
N ALA A 162 5.59 17.26 3.91
CA ALA A 162 4.87 17.83 5.05
C ALA A 162 3.35 17.84 4.82
N LEU A 163 2.91 18.11 3.59
CA LEU A 163 1.50 18.11 3.23
C LEU A 163 0.92 16.69 3.31
N LEU A 164 1.59 15.70 2.73
CA LEU A 164 1.13 14.31 2.76
C LEU A 164 1.10 13.75 4.19
N PHE A 165 2.20 13.86 4.93
CA PHE A 165 2.27 13.35 6.31
C PHE A 165 1.38 14.13 7.27
N GLY A 166 1.19 15.43 7.04
CA GLY A 166 0.27 16.26 7.82
C GLY A 166 -1.18 15.84 7.66
N PHE A 167 -1.56 15.43 6.44
CA PHE A 167 -2.90 14.94 6.16
C PHE A 167 -3.22 13.61 6.86
N MET A 168 -2.21 12.74 6.99
CA MET A 168 -2.33 11.46 7.69
C MET A 168 -2.54 11.62 9.21
N GLN A 169 -2.28 12.82 9.77
CA GLN A 169 -2.43 13.04 11.22
C GLN A 169 -3.90 13.21 11.62
N PRO A 170 -4.29 12.78 12.84
CA PRO A 170 -5.63 13.00 13.35
C PRO A 170 -6.02 14.48 13.34
N LYS A 171 -7.22 14.79 12.86
CA LYS A 171 -7.77 16.17 12.83
C LYS A 171 -8.04 16.63 14.28
N GLY A 172 -7.41 17.72 14.73
CA GLY A 172 -7.72 18.46 15.97
C GLY A 172 -6.82 18.20 17.18
N GLY A 173 -6.90 19.13 18.14
CA GLY A 173 -6.25 19.07 19.44
C GLY A 173 -4.89 19.77 19.55
N TRP A 174 -4.49 20.11 20.80
CA TRP A 174 -3.22 20.76 21.12
C TRP A 174 -1.97 19.97 20.67
N LYS A 175 -2.09 18.66 20.52
CA LYS A 175 -1.04 17.79 20.00
C LYS A 175 -0.59 18.23 18.60
N ARG A 176 -1.49 18.78 17.78
CA ARG A 176 -1.17 19.30 16.44
C ARG A 176 -0.20 20.48 16.47
N LEU A 177 -0.29 21.32 17.51
CA LEU A 177 0.62 22.48 17.68
C LEU A 177 2.08 22.04 17.92
N ILE A 178 2.28 20.92 18.61
CA ILE A 178 3.61 20.36 18.89
C ILE A 178 4.06 19.48 17.72
N MET A 179 3.16 18.70 17.15
CA MET A 179 3.49 17.76 16.06
C MET A 179 3.82 18.45 14.76
N ASN A 180 3.16 19.58 14.43
CA ASN A 180 3.42 20.28 13.16
C ASN A 180 4.88 20.75 12.98
N PRO A 181 5.57 21.35 13.97
CA PRO A 181 6.98 21.69 13.86
C PRO A 181 7.90 20.48 13.71
N LEU A 182 7.63 19.39 14.45
CA LEU A 182 8.40 18.14 14.38
C LEU A 182 8.19 17.45 13.03
N LEU A 183 6.96 17.44 12.52
CA LEU A 183 6.61 16.92 11.23
C LEU A 183 7.27 17.72 10.10
N TRP A 184 7.31 19.04 10.20
CA TRP A 184 8.02 19.91 9.28
C TRP A 184 9.52 19.61 9.29
N LEU A 185 10.14 19.54 10.46
CA LEU A 185 11.57 19.18 10.58
C LEU A 185 11.86 17.80 9.99
N GLY A 186 11.03 16.80 10.30
CA GLY A 186 11.13 15.46 9.71
C GLY A 186 10.97 15.47 8.19
N SER A 187 10.04 16.28 7.66
CA SER A 187 9.84 16.44 6.22
C SER A 187 11.02 17.12 5.53
N VAL A 188 11.64 18.09 6.18
CA VAL A 188 12.89 18.69 5.70
C VAL A 188 14.02 17.67 5.68
N ILE A 189 14.21 16.91 6.76
CA ILE A 189 15.26 15.88 6.82
C ILE A 189 15.04 14.82 5.74
N ILE A 190 13.82 14.29 5.61
CA ILE A 190 13.52 13.24 4.62
C ILE A 190 13.69 13.77 3.20
N SER A 191 13.37 15.06 2.95
CA SER A 191 13.58 15.65 1.64
C SER A 191 15.05 15.79 1.24
N PHE A 192 15.98 15.85 2.21
CA PHE A 192 17.42 15.80 1.91
C PHE A 192 17.93 14.39 1.64
N ILE A 193 17.29 13.37 2.24
CA ILE A 193 17.75 11.97 2.15
C ILE A 193 17.10 11.26 0.96
N ASN A 194 15.84 11.58 0.68
CA ASN A 194 14.99 10.88 -0.29
C ASN A 194 14.34 11.86 -1.28
N THR A 195 15.10 12.81 -1.83
CA THR A 195 14.60 13.63 -2.94
C THR A 195 14.76 12.84 -4.24
N PRO A 196 13.68 12.49 -4.94
CA PRO A 196 13.76 11.92 -6.27
C PRO A 196 14.41 12.89 -7.26
N ASP A 197 15.21 12.36 -8.16
CA ASP A 197 15.76 13.16 -9.27
C ASP A 197 14.66 13.60 -10.25
N ASP A 198 13.61 12.79 -10.38
CA ASP A 198 12.48 13.04 -11.29
C ASP A 198 11.14 12.77 -10.56
N PRO A 199 10.21 13.75 -10.50
CA PRO A 199 8.89 13.58 -9.91
C PRO A 199 7.88 12.83 -10.80
N SER A 200 8.24 12.46 -12.04
CA SER A 200 7.30 11.98 -13.06
C SER A 200 6.50 10.75 -12.60
N ASP A 201 7.14 9.78 -11.96
CA ASP A 201 6.46 8.57 -11.47
C ASP A 201 5.41 8.87 -10.40
N LEU A 202 5.72 9.80 -9.48
CA LEU A 202 4.76 10.28 -8.49
C LEU A 202 3.57 10.96 -9.19
N VAL A 203 3.85 11.87 -10.12
CA VAL A 203 2.81 12.63 -10.85
C VAL A 203 1.90 11.68 -11.64
N VAL A 204 2.47 10.74 -12.38
CA VAL A 204 1.70 9.74 -13.15
C VAL A 204 0.84 8.90 -12.22
N THR A 205 1.38 8.45 -11.08
CA THR A 205 0.63 7.65 -10.11
C THR A 205 -0.53 8.45 -9.50
N VAL A 206 -0.30 9.71 -9.11
CA VAL A 206 -1.34 10.58 -8.55
C VAL A 206 -2.44 10.85 -9.59
N MET A 207 -2.08 11.15 -10.84
CA MET A 207 -3.07 11.37 -11.90
C MET A 207 -3.87 10.09 -12.22
N ALA A 208 -3.24 8.92 -12.16
CA ALA A 208 -3.92 7.65 -12.34
C ALA A 208 -4.90 7.38 -11.19
N GLU A 209 -4.54 7.73 -9.96
CA GLU A 209 -5.38 7.55 -8.79
C GLU A 209 -6.52 8.59 -8.71
N ASP A 210 -6.31 9.82 -9.21
CA ASP A 210 -7.38 10.82 -9.37
C ASP A 210 -8.51 10.31 -10.30
N GLN A 211 -8.15 9.53 -11.31
CA GLN A 211 -9.09 8.91 -12.24
C GLN A 211 -9.64 7.55 -11.74
N HIS A 212 -9.27 7.12 -10.53
CA HIS A 212 -9.70 5.85 -9.97
C HIS A 212 -11.17 5.86 -9.57
N HIS A 213 -12.00 5.15 -10.34
CA HIS A 213 -13.41 4.92 -10.10
C HIS A 213 -13.77 3.48 -10.43
N PHE A 214 -13.63 2.58 -9.46
CA PHE A 214 -13.76 1.14 -9.66
C PHE A 214 -15.13 0.57 -9.24
N GLN A 215 -16.05 1.39 -8.75
CA GLN A 215 -17.33 0.96 -8.18
C GLN A 215 -18.12 0.03 -9.11
N ASN A 216 -18.22 0.37 -10.39
CA ASN A 216 -18.99 -0.39 -11.38
C ASN A 216 -18.37 -1.76 -11.75
N GLU A 217 -17.13 -2.01 -11.34
CA GLU A 217 -16.39 -3.24 -11.65
C GLU A 217 -16.20 -4.16 -10.43
N LEU A 218 -16.60 -3.74 -9.23
CA LEU A 218 -16.44 -4.51 -7.99
C LEU A 218 -17.05 -5.91 -8.08
N HIS A 219 -18.20 -6.04 -8.75
CA HIS A 219 -18.90 -7.31 -8.93
C HIS A 219 -18.12 -8.36 -9.74
N ARG A 220 -17.08 -7.94 -10.49
CA ARG A 220 -16.21 -8.85 -11.26
C ARG A 220 -15.24 -9.64 -10.38
N ILE A 221 -15.00 -9.18 -9.14
CA ILE A 221 -14.06 -9.81 -8.21
C ILE A 221 -14.74 -11.04 -7.61
N GLN A 222 -14.15 -12.23 -7.86
CA GLN A 222 -14.72 -13.52 -7.45
C GLN A 222 -13.81 -14.30 -6.49
N ILE A 223 -12.70 -13.71 -6.07
CA ILE A 223 -11.77 -14.34 -5.11
C ILE A 223 -12.08 -13.87 -3.68
N PRO A 224 -11.63 -14.59 -2.64
CA PRO A 224 -11.80 -14.14 -1.26
C PRO A 224 -11.11 -12.81 -0.99
N VAL A 225 -11.87 -11.81 -0.52
CA VAL A 225 -11.39 -10.45 -0.21
C VAL A 225 -11.70 -10.07 1.22
N LEU A 226 -10.73 -9.44 1.88
CA LEU A 226 -10.92 -8.74 3.15
C LEU A 226 -10.59 -7.26 2.98
N VAL A 227 -11.54 -6.39 3.27
CA VAL A 227 -11.34 -4.94 3.37
C VAL A 227 -11.07 -4.59 4.83
N VAL A 228 -9.95 -3.92 5.11
CA VAL A 228 -9.57 -3.48 6.47
C VAL A 228 -9.16 -2.01 6.46
N ALA A 229 -9.74 -1.22 7.33
CA ALA A 229 -9.48 0.21 7.37
C ALA A 229 -9.74 0.83 8.75
N GLY A 230 -9.22 2.01 8.98
CA GLY A 230 -9.54 2.82 10.15
C GLY A 230 -10.78 3.69 9.90
N SER A 231 -11.66 3.83 10.91
CA SER A 231 -12.86 4.66 10.79
C SER A 231 -12.57 6.17 10.73
N GLN A 232 -11.34 6.58 11.03
CA GLN A 232 -10.90 7.98 10.94
C GLN A 232 -9.83 8.16 9.84
N ASP A 233 -9.90 7.33 8.80
CA ASP A 233 -9.01 7.46 7.65
C ASP A 233 -9.30 8.77 6.91
N PRO A 234 -8.31 9.65 6.69
CA PRO A 234 -8.56 10.93 6.02
C PRO A 234 -8.63 10.82 4.50
N PHE A 235 -8.14 9.73 3.90
CA PHE A 235 -8.14 9.52 2.45
C PHE A 235 -9.44 8.90 1.95
N TYR A 236 -10.08 8.07 2.80
CA TYR A 236 -11.28 7.32 2.44
C TYR A 236 -12.30 7.44 3.57
N SER A 237 -13.55 7.65 3.22
CA SER A 237 -14.64 7.63 4.21
C SER A 237 -15.03 6.20 4.57
N GLU A 238 -15.66 6.01 5.75
CA GLU A 238 -16.26 4.70 6.11
C GLU A 238 -17.22 4.19 5.04
N GLU A 239 -17.99 5.09 4.44
CA GLU A 239 -18.95 4.78 3.37
C GLU A 239 -18.24 4.19 2.14
N LEU A 240 -17.09 4.76 1.71
CA LEU A 240 -16.31 4.23 0.59
C LEU A 240 -15.79 2.82 0.87
N PHE A 241 -15.36 2.53 2.10
CA PHE A 241 -14.96 1.19 2.49
C PHE A 241 -16.12 0.20 2.48
N GLN A 242 -17.29 0.61 3.02
CA GLN A 242 -18.50 -0.20 3.03
C GLN A 242 -18.98 -0.51 1.60
N GLN A 243 -19.09 0.52 0.76
CA GLN A 243 -19.48 0.36 -0.66
C GLN A 243 -18.51 -0.55 -1.42
N THR A 244 -17.20 -0.47 -1.11
CA THR A 244 -16.20 -1.36 -1.72
C THR A 244 -16.46 -2.82 -1.34
N ALA A 245 -16.68 -3.10 -0.07
CA ALA A 245 -16.93 -4.46 0.40
C ALA A 245 -18.28 -5.01 -0.08
N GLU A 246 -19.34 -4.20 -0.04
CA GLU A 246 -20.68 -4.58 -0.48
C GLU A 246 -20.74 -4.86 -2.00
N GLY A 247 -19.92 -4.13 -2.78
CA GLY A 247 -19.83 -4.34 -4.23
C GLY A 247 -19.08 -5.62 -4.64
N ILE A 248 -18.26 -6.19 -3.75
CA ILE A 248 -17.47 -7.41 -4.02
C ILE A 248 -18.22 -8.64 -3.46
N PRO A 249 -18.63 -9.61 -4.29
CA PRO A 249 -19.31 -10.81 -3.82
C PRO A 249 -18.54 -11.57 -2.76
N GLY A 250 -19.12 -11.76 -1.57
CA GLY A 250 -18.53 -12.51 -0.47
C GLY A 250 -17.35 -11.82 0.26
N ALA A 251 -17.06 -10.56 -0.03
CA ALA A 251 -16.04 -9.84 0.70
C ALA A 251 -16.40 -9.64 2.18
N LYS A 252 -15.37 -9.61 3.02
CA LYS A 252 -15.48 -9.24 4.44
C LYS A 252 -14.95 -7.84 4.64
N ILE A 253 -15.52 -7.10 5.60
CA ILE A 253 -15.04 -5.79 6.01
C ILE A 253 -14.82 -5.72 7.51
N ILE A 254 -13.72 -5.08 7.93
CA ILE A 254 -13.45 -4.74 9.33
C ILE A 254 -13.00 -3.28 9.39
N LEU A 255 -13.81 -2.46 10.06
CA LEU A 255 -13.47 -1.06 10.35
C LEU A 255 -13.03 -0.92 11.79
N TYR A 256 -11.81 -0.43 11.99
CA TYR A 256 -11.24 -0.24 13.33
C TYR A 256 -11.60 1.14 13.88
N PRO A 257 -12.32 1.22 14.99
CA PRO A 257 -12.73 2.50 15.57
C PRO A 257 -11.53 3.36 15.95
N ARG A 258 -11.59 4.66 15.62
CA ARG A 258 -10.58 5.67 15.96
C ARG A 258 -9.18 5.44 15.36
N MET A 259 -9.03 4.53 14.41
CA MET A 259 -7.80 4.38 13.65
C MET A 259 -7.81 5.28 12.41
N GLY A 260 -6.65 5.85 12.08
CA GLY A 260 -6.41 6.65 10.88
C GLY A 260 -5.83 5.82 9.74
N HIS A 261 -5.00 6.47 8.91
CA HIS A 261 -4.38 5.87 7.73
C HIS A 261 -2.87 5.61 7.94
N PRO A 262 -2.40 4.38 7.65
CA PRO A 262 -3.21 3.16 7.45
C PRO A 262 -3.63 2.55 8.80
N ALA A 263 -4.66 1.72 8.77
CA ALA A 263 -5.08 0.95 9.93
C ALA A 263 -3.95 0.02 10.40
N GLN A 264 -3.72 -0.08 11.70
CA GLN A 264 -2.67 -0.92 12.28
C GLN A 264 -2.96 -1.20 13.76
N GLY A 265 -2.23 -2.14 14.36
CA GLY A 265 -2.40 -2.49 15.76
C GLY A 265 -2.69 -3.97 15.95
N LYS A 266 -2.83 -4.40 17.20
CA LYS A 266 -2.91 -5.82 17.53
C LYS A 266 -4.12 -6.50 16.89
N GLN A 267 -5.31 -5.90 17.01
CA GLN A 267 -6.53 -6.48 16.45
C GLN A 267 -6.45 -6.59 14.92
N PHE A 268 -5.97 -5.55 14.24
CA PHE A 268 -5.70 -5.59 12.80
C PHE A 268 -4.79 -6.78 12.41
N GLN A 269 -3.71 -6.98 13.17
CA GLN A 269 -2.77 -8.08 12.91
C GLN A 269 -3.43 -9.45 13.06
N GLU A 270 -4.22 -9.65 14.11
CA GLU A 270 -4.94 -10.87 14.38
C GLU A 270 -5.97 -11.18 13.28
N ASP A 271 -6.75 -10.19 12.87
CA ASP A 271 -7.82 -10.36 11.88
C ASP A 271 -7.25 -10.65 10.47
N VAL A 272 -6.22 -9.91 10.04
CA VAL A 272 -5.57 -10.16 8.75
C VAL A 272 -4.90 -11.53 8.71
N LEU A 273 -4.19 -11.92 9.79
CA LEU A 273 -3.57 -13.25 9.87
C LEU A 273 -4.63 -14.35 9.85
N ALA A 274 -5.73 -14.19 10.59
CA ALA A 274 -6.83 -15.15 10.61
C ALA A 274 -7.46 -15.34 9.23
N PHE A 275 -7.70 -14.23 8.50
CA PHE A 275 -8.22 -14.29 7.13
C PHE A 275 -7.27 -15.01 6.18
N LEU A 276 -5.98 -14.69 6.21
CA LEU A 276 -4.98 -15.30 5.33
C LEU A 276 -4.78 -16.79 5.62
N LYS A 277 -4.93 -17.23 6.86
CA LYS A 277 -4.80 -18.65 7.28
C LYS A 277 -6.07 -19.48 7.10
N ALA A 278 -7.24 -18.87 6.96
CA ALA A 278 -8.49 -19.61 6.75
C ALA A 278 -8.39 -20.50 5.50
N PRO A 279 -9.09 -21.65 5.42
CA PRO A 279 -9.23 -22.38 4.16
C PRO A 279 -9.85 -21.52 3.04
N LEU A 280 -9.57 -21.88 1.77
CA LEU A 280 -10.25 -21.30 0.61
C LEU A 280 -11.68 -21.78 0.54
#